data_9cba1b93c5f9663c94e55cc3eebcede9
#
_entry.id   9cba1b93c5f9663c94e55cc3eebcede9
#
_cell.length_a   1.000
_cell.length_b   1.000
_cell.length_c   1.000
_cell.angle_alpha   90.00
_cell.angle_beta   90.00
_cell.angle_gamma   90.00
#
_symmetry.space_group_name_H-M   'P 1'
#
loop_
_entity.id
_entity.type
_entity.pdbx_description
1 polymer ?
#
loop_
_entity_poly.entity_id
_entity_poly.type
_entity_poly.pdbx_seq_one_letter_code
_entity_poly.pdbx_strand_id
1 'polypeptide(L)'
;MTKNEDGSRNKETFDLLTKAWRPQKKEEVDINDINILFDDSPDGILAWDVYGTTLFYAANLVPIIADDIVSVDRAMQWGFNWSNGPFKAMDKIGPYKIIDKLEKEGIELPYMLKVLKENNAESFYNDQDEQLSPEGNWISI
;
A
#
# COMPACT_ATOMS: atom_id res chain seq x y z
N MET A 1 -6.75 1.01 32.73
CA MET A 1 -6.10 -0.31 32.84
C MET A 1 -6.48 -0.92 34.16
N THR A 2 -7.37 -1.89 34.16
CA THR A 2 -7.73 -2.67 35.34
C THR A 2 -6.83 -3.91 35.45
N LYS A 3 -6.35 -4.20 36.66
CA LYS A 3 -5.62 -5.46 36.97
C LYS A 3 -6.63 -6.54 37.33
N ASN A 4 -6.51 -7.70 36.73
CA ASN A 4 -7.25 -8.91 37.11
C ASN A 4 -6.64 -9.55 38.36
N GLU A 5 -7.38 -10.42 39.04
CA GLU A 5 -6.92 -11.15 40.21
C GLU A 5 -5.72 -12.05 39.95
N ASP A 6 -5.52 -12.48 38.69
CA ASP A 6 -4.39 -13.29 38.21
C ASP A 6 -3.13 -12.45 37.86
N GLY A 7 -3.17 -11.13 38.07
CA GLY A 7 -2.07 -10.21 37.76
C GLY A 7 -2.00 -9.77 36.30
N SER A 8 -2.84 -10.30 35.41
CA SER A 8 -2.95 -9.83 34.01
C SER A 8 -3.57 -8.44 33.94
N ARG A 9 -3.27 -7.70 32.89
CA ARG A 9 -3.81 -6.36 32.66
C ARG A 9 -4.79 -6.38 31.50
N ASN A 10 -6.03 -5.99 31.76
CA ASN A 10 -6.99 -5.74 30.69
C ASN A 10 -6.63 -4.44 30.00
N LYS A 11 -6.46 -4.51 28.66
CA LYS A 11 -6.37 -3.32 27.84
C LYS A 11 -7.78 -2.78 27.59
N GLU A 12 -7.97 -1.52 27.90
CA GLU A 12 -9.23 -0.82 27.72
C GLU A 12 -9.03 0.32 26.71
N THR A 13 -10.01 0.58 25.89
CA THR A 13 -10.06 1.69 24.95
C THR A 13 -11.13 2.65 25.38
N PHE A 14 -10.84 3.95 25.36
CA PHE A 14 -11.82 4.98 25.64
C PHE A 14 -12.68 5.19 24.39
N ASP A 15 -13.96 4.98 24.54
CA ASP A 15 -14.93 5.22 23.47
C ASP A 15 -15.37 6.69 23.51
N LEU A 16 -15.05 7.42 22.44
CA LEU A 16 -15.34 8.85 22.34
C LEU A 16 -16.82 9.16 22.21
N LEU A 17 -17.63 8.24 21.69
CA LEU A 17 -19.05 8.43 21.50
C LEU A 17 -19.82 8.23 22.81
N THR A 18 -19.50 7.15 23.52
CA THR A 18 -20.16 6.82 24.82
C THR A 18 -19.47 7.50 26.00
N LYS A 19 -18.29 8.09 25.81
CA LYS A 19 -17.45 8.69 26.85
C LYS A 19 -17.13 7.74 28.00
N ALA A 20 -17.00 6.46 27.70
CA ALA A 20 -16.74 5.39 28.66
C ALA A 20 -15.54 4.52 28.25
N TRP A 21 -14.88 3.89 29.23
CA TRP A 21 -13.89 2.88 28.97
C TRP A 21 -14.59 1.56 28.64
N ARG A 22 -14.17 0.93 27.55
CA ARG A 22 -14.64 -0.41 27.15
C ARG A 22 -13.46 -1.36 26.98
N PRO A 23 -13.65 -2.67 27.21
CA PRO A 23 -12.63 -3.65 26.89
C PRO A 23 -12.17 -3.49 25.44
N GLN A 24 -10.86 -3.50 25.25
CA GLN A 24 -10.32 -3.51 23.89
C GLN A 24 -10.75 -4.83 23.23
N LYS A 25 -11.56 -4.75 22.19
CA LYS A 25 -11.75 -5.91 21.33
C LYS A 25 -10.40 -6.26 20.71
N LYS A 26 -9.91 -7.46 20.96
CA LYS A 26 -8.87 -8.05 20.13
C LYS A 26 -9.56 -8.52 18.86
N GLU A 27 -9.79 -7.62 17.94
CA GLU A 27 -9.90 -8.03 16.56
C GLU A 27 -8.45 -8.33 16.16
N GLU A 28 -8.15 -9.57 15.89
CA GLU A 28 -6.93 -9.96 15.21
C GLU A 28 -7.10 -9.52 13.75
N VAL A 29 -6.96 -8.22 13.51
CA VAL A 29 -6.79 -7.72 12.15
C VAL A 29 -5.43 -8.24 11.73
N ASP A 30 -5.40 -9.13 10.77
CA ASP A 30 -4.14 -9.48 10.11
C ASP A 30 -3.68 -8.23 9.34
N ILE A 31 -2.79 -7.46 9.97
CA ILE A 31 -2.21 -6.25 9.37
C ILE A 31 -1.41 -6.55 8.09
N ASN A 32 -1.20 -7.82 7.75
CA ASN A 32 -0.56 -8.26 6.54
C ASN A 32 -1.58 -8.68 5.46
N ASP A 33 -2.88 -8.64 5.76
CA ASP A 33 -3.91 -8.94 4.76
C ASP A 33 -4.07 -7.77 3.78
N ILE A 34 -3.32 -7.86 2.69
CA ILE A 34 -3.36 -6.90 1.58
C ILE A 34 -4.76 -6.78 0.97
N ASN A 35 -5.61 -7.81 1.09
CA ASN A 35 -6.94 -7.79 0.51
C ASN A 35 -7.86 -6.76 1.15
N ILE A 36 -7.55 -6.28 2.36
CA ILE A 36 -8.28 -5.19 3.00
C ILE A 36 -8.37 -3.94 2.11
N LEU A 37 -7.38 -3.69 1.25
CA LEU A 37 -7.37 -2.55 0.33
C LEU A 37 -8.51 -2.59 -0.71
N PHE A 38 -9.12 -3.76 -0.89
CA PHE A 38 -10.18 -3.98 -1.87
C PHE A 38 -11.52 -4.32 -1.20
N ASP A 39 -11.59 -4.22 0.13
CA ASP A 39 -12.80 -4.44 0.91
C ASP A 39 -13.64 -3.16 0.97
N ASP A 40 -14.97 -3.29 0.81
CA ASP A 40 -15.93 -2.19 0.91
C ASP A 40 -16.29 -1.84 2.36
N SER A 41 -15.65 -2.47 3.36
CA SER A 41 -15.81 -2.11 4.77
C SER A 41 -15.24 -0.71 5.06
N PRO A 42 -15.67 -0.05 6.15
CA PRO A 42 -15.09 1.24 6.56
C PRO A 42 -13.57 1.19 6.73
N ASP A 43 -13.02 0.07 7.20
CA ASP A 43 -11.58 -0.13 7.38
C ASP A 43 -10.87 -0.29 6.03
N GLY A 44 -11.48 -0.99 5.08
CA GLY A 44 -10.98 -1.15 3.73
C GLY A 44 -10.97 0.17 2.95
N ILE A 45 -12.05 0.94 3.04
CA ILE A 45 -12.13 2.28 2.44
C ILE A 45 -11.03 3.18 3.01
N LEU A 46 -10.87 3.21 4.33
CA LEU A 46 -9.82 4.01 4.98
C LEU A 46 -8.42 3.55 4.56
N ALA A 47 -8.18 2.24 4.52
CA ALA A 47 -6.91 1.68 4.09
C ALA A 47 -6.57 2.08 2.65
N TRP A 48 -7.57 2.03 1.75
CA TRP A 48 -7.39 2.48 0.37
C TRP A 48 -7.15 3.99 0.27
N ASP A 49 -7.92 4.81 0.99
CA ASP A 49 -7.77 6.27 0.98
C ASP A 49 -6.36 6.71 1.43
N VAL A 50 -5.76 6.02 2.38
CA VAL A 50 -4.44 6.36 2.88
C VAL A 50 -3.34 5.70 2.04
N TYR A 51 -3.38 4.38 1.92
CA TYR A 51 -2.29 3.62 1.30
C TYR A 51 -2.37 3.64 -0.23
N GLY A 52 -3.55 3.42 -0.78
CA GLY A 52 -3.79 3.49 -2.22
C GLY A 52 -3.44 4.84 -2.81
N THR A 53 -3.80 5.94 -2.14
CA THR A 53 -3.43 7.30 -2.54
C THR A 53 -1.91 7.50 -2.54
N THR A 54 -1.20 6.91 -1.57
CA THR A 54 0.26 6.98 -1.51
C THR A 54 0.90 6.22 -2.69
N LEU A 55 0.38 5.03 -3.02
CA LEU A 55 0.85 4.25 -4.18
C LEU A 55 0.55 4.97 -5.50
N PHE A 56 -0.65 5.55 -5.61
CA PHE A 56 -1.04 6.37 -6.77
C PHE A 56 -0.09 7.54 -6.98
N TYR A 57 0.21 8.28 -5.91
CA TYR A 57 1.16 9.39 -5.96
C TYR A 57 2.55 8.92 -6.38
N ALA A 58 3.07 7.86 -5.78
CA ALA A 58 4.38 7.29 -6.10
C ALA A 58 4.49 6.91 -7.58
N ALA A 59 3.44 6.31 -8.16
CA ALA A 59 3.42 5.91 -9.56
C ALA A 59 3.41 7.10 -10.56
N ASN A 60 3.15 8.32 -10.09
CA ASN A 60 3.27 9.55 -10.88
C ASN A 60 4.62 10.27 -10.69
N LEU A 61 5.46 9.87 -9.73
CA LEU A 61 6.75 10.54 -9.52
C LEU A 61 7.78 10.24 -10.61
N VAL A 62 7.63 9.12 -11.29
CA VAL A 62 8.51 8.72 -12.39
C VAL A 62 7.80 9.03 -13.71
N PRO A 63 8.42 9.73 -14.68
CA PRO A 63 9.78 10.27 -14.66
C PRO A 63 9.88 11.74 -14.19
N ILE A 64 8.86 12.29 -13.54
CA ILE A 64 8.76 13.74 -13.28
C ILE A 64 9.75 14.20 -12.20
N ILE A 65 9.92 13.42 -11.15
CA ILE A 65 10.74 13.75 -9.97
C ILE A 65 11.90 12.77 -9.80
N ALA A 66 11.70 11.51 -10.15
CA ALA A 66 12.72 10.47 -10.11
C ALA A 66 12.89 9.88 -11.51
N ASP A 67 14.12 9.52 -11.87
CA ASP A 67 14.43 8.93 -13.17
C ASP A 67 13.96 7.47 -13.29
N ASP A 68 13.85 6.78 -12.15
CA ASP A 68 13.49 5.37 -12.08
C ASP A 68 12.69 5.01 -10.82
N ILE A 69 12.08 3.83 -10.83
CA ILE A 69 11.24 3.33 -9.74
C ILE A 69 12.06 2.88 -8.53
N VAL A 70 13.30 2.43 -8.73
CA VAL A 70 14.22 2.02 -7.66
C VAL A 70 14.56 3.18 -6.75
N SER A 71 14.78 4.37 -7.33
CA SER A 71 15.08 5.59 -6.58
C SER A 71 13.91 5.97 -5.66
N VAL A 72 12.68 5.85 -6.14
CA VAL A 72 11.47 6.09 -5.31
C VAL A 72 11.39 5.06 -4.17
N ASP A 73 11.56 3.77 -4.48
CA ASP A 73 11.49 2.71 -3.47
C ASP A 73 12.57 2.87 -2.40
N ARG A 74 13.81 3.17 -2.81
CA ARG A 74 14.92 3.41 -1.87
C ARG A 74 14.70 4.65 -1.01
N ALA A 75 14.15 5.71 -1.57
CA ALA A 75 13.83 6.92 -0.81
C ALA A 75 12.83 6.63 0.32
N MET A 76 11.79 5.83 0.05
CA MET A 76 10.82 5.43 1.07
C MET A 76 11.39 4.46 2.11
N GLN A 77 12.23 3.53 1.68
CA GLN A 77 12.90 2.60 2.59
C GLN A 77 13.88 3.31 3.52
N TRP A 78 14.74 4.18 2.98
CA TRP A 78 15.79 4.83 3.76
C TRP A 78 15.29 6.06 4.52
N GLY A 79 14.35 6.82 3.93
CA GLY A 79 13.82 8.04 4.55
C GLY A 79 12.70 7.79 5.56
N PHE A 80 11.86 6.78 5.32
CA PHE A 80 10.66 6.52 6.10
C PHE A 80 10.60 5.13 6.74
N ASN A 81 11.71 4.37 6.65
CA ASN A 81 11.82 3.03 7.21
C ASN A 81 10.74 2.05 6.74
N TRP A 82 10.28 2.18 5.51
CA TRP A 82 9.38 1.21 4.92
C TRP A 82 10.12 -0.11 4.66
N SER A 83 9.49 -1.22 4.95
CA SER A 83 10.05 -2.56 4.65
C SER A 83 10.16 -2.81 3.14
N ASN A 84 9.23 -2.26 2.36
CA ASN A 84 9.23 -2.28 0.90
C ASN A 84 8.90 -0.87 0.41
N GLY A 85 9.50 -0.46 -0.70
CA GLY A 85 9.08 0.77 -1.37
C GLY A 85 7.72 0.61 -2.07
N PRO A 86 7.13 1.72 -2.56
CA PRO A 86 5.80 1.73 -3.16
C PRO A 86 5.66 0.78 -4.36
N PHE A 87 6.65 0.69 -5.24
CA PHE A 87 6.59 -0.16 -6.43
C PHE A 87 6.68 -1.65 -6.06
N LYS A 88 7.58 -2.02 -5.14
CA LYS A 88 7.61 -3.38 -4.59
C LYS A 88 6.35 -3.73 -3.83
N ALA A 89 5.72 -2.77 -3.20
CA ALA A 89 4.44 -2.96 -2.55
C ALA A 89 3.32 -3.20 -3.57
N MET A 90 3.28 -2.42 -4.67
CA MET A 90 2.33 -2.63 -5.76
C MET A 90 2.49 -4.01 -6.40
N ASP A 91 3.73 -4.50 -6.58
CA ASP A 91 3.97 -5.86 -7.10
C ASP A 91 3.40 -6.94 -6.18
N LYS A 92 3.55 -6.79 -4.85
CA LYS A 92 2.96 -7.71 -3.87
C LYS A 92 1.43 -7.68 -3.82
N ILE A 93 0.84 -6.51 -3.98
CA ILE A 93 -0.61 -6.31 -4.03
C ILE A 93 -1.18 -6.92 -5.32
N GLY A 94 -0.44 -6.83 -6.39
CA GLY A 94 -0.83 -7.11 -7.76
C GLY A 94 -1.23 -5.83 -8.50
N PRO A 95 -0.38 -5.33 -9.40
CA PRO A 95 -0.60 -4.06 -10.11
C PRO A 95 -1.94 -4.00 -10.83
N TYR A 96 -2.38 -5.11 -11.44
CA TYR A 96 -3.66 -5.17 -12.16
C TYR A 96 -4.88 -5.05 -11.25
N LYS A 97 -4.81 -5.49 -9.98
CA LYS A 97 -5.89 -5.25 -9.00
C LYS A 97 -6.06 -3.77 -8.70
N ILE A 98 -4.94 -3.04 -8.63
CA ILE A 98 -4.93 -1.58 -8.44
C ILE A 98 -5.50 -0.90 -9.68
N ILE A 99 -5.05 -1.29 -10.87
CA ILE A 99 -5.55 -0.78 -12.15
C ILE A 99 -7.07 -0.95 -12.25
N ASP A 100 -7.56 -2.17 -12.01
CA ASP A 100 -8.98 -2.49 -12.09
C ASP A 100 -9.83 -1.65 -11.12
N LYS A 101 -9.32 -1.42 -9.90
CA LYS A 101 -10.00 -0.58 -8.91
C LYS A 101 -10.05 0.87 -9.36
N LEU A 102 -8.94 1.44 -9.82
CA LEU A 102 -8.89 2.82 -10.32
C LEU A 102 -9.81 3.01 -11.53
N GLU A 103 -9.82 2.08 -12.47
CA GLU A 103 -10.68 2.14 -13.67
C GLU A 103 -12.16 2.03 -13.30
N LYS A 104 -12.53 1.16 -12.35
CA LYS A 104 -13.91 1.07 -11.83
C LYS A 104 -14.37 2.37 -11.17
N GLU A 105 -13.48 3.08 -10.51
CA GLU A 105 -13.73 4.37 -9.88
C GLU A 105 -13.68 5.54 -10.89
N GLY A 106 -13.36 5.27 -12.16
CA GLY A 106 -13.23 6.29 -13.20
C GLY A 106 -12.02 7.21 -13.03
N ILE A 107 -11.00 6.75 -12.29
CA ILE A 107 -9.77 7.48 -12.03
C ILE A 107 -8.77 7.20 -13.14
N GLU A 108 -8.17 8.26 -13.69
CA GLU A 108 -7.10 8.11 -14.69
C GLU A 108 -5.88 7.40 -14.07
N LEU A 109 -5.33 6.41 -14.79
CA LEU A 109 -4.18 5.66 -14.30
C LEU A 109 -2.96 6.57 -14.15
N PRO A 110 -2.21 6.46 -13.05
CA PRO A 110 -0.94 7.15 -12.88
C PRO A 110 0.08 6.61 -13.88
N TYR A 111 1.07 7.44 -14.20
CA TYR A 111 1.99 7.21 -15.31
C TYR A 111 2.60 5.81 -15.37
N MET A 112 3.22 5.35 -14.29
CA MET A 112 3.90 4.05 -14.30
C MET A 112 2.94 2.85 -14.34
N LEU A 113 1.71 2.97 -13.82
CA LEU A 113 0.67 1.93 -14.00
C LEU A 113 0.16 1.90 -15.45
N LYS A 114 0.11 3.06 -16.12
CA LYS A 114 -0.20 3.14 -17.55
C LYS A 114 0.90 2.45 -18.38
N VAL A 115 2.18 2.76 -18.11
CA VAL A 115 3.33 2.12 -18.75
C VAL A 115 3.30 0.59 -18.56
N LEU A 116 3.06 0.13 -17.33
CA LEU A 116 2.96 -1.31 -17.02
C LEU A 116 1.86 -1.98 -17.86
N LYS A 117 0.67 -1.38 -17.90
CA LYS A 117 -0.48 -1.90 -18.66
C LYS A 117 -0.22 -1.93 -20.17
N GLU A 118 0.30 -0.84 -20.73
CA GLU A 118 0.59 -0.73 -22.18
C GLU A 118 1.64 -1.72 -22.67
N ASN A 119 2.59 -2.07 -21.81
CA ASN A 119 3.64 -3.05 -22.12
C ASN A 119 3.27 -4.47 -21.71
N ASN A 120 2.07 -4.72 -21.20
CA ASN A 120 1.61 -6.00 -20.69
C ASN A 120 2.59 -6.61 -19.66
N ALA A 121 3.26 -5.77 -18.87
CA ALA A 121 4.13 -6.22 -17.80
C ALA A 121 3.30 -6.67 -16.60
N GLU A 122 3.69 -7.79 -15.97
CA GLU A 122 2.98 -8.34 -14.82
C GLU A 122 3.36 -7.66 -13.50
N SER A 123 4.55 -7.06 -13.47
CA SER A 123 5.14 -6.42 -12.28
C SER A 123 6.08 -5.28 -12.68
N PHE A 124 6.48 -4.48 -11.71
CA PHE A 124 7.48 -3.43 -11.88
C PHE A 124 8.91 -3.94 -11.80
N TYR A 125 9.11 -5.07 -11.13
CA TYR A 125 10.39 -5.77 -11.02
C TYR A 125 10.25 -7.19 -11.51
N ASN A 126 11.30 -7.73 -12.13
CA ASN A 126 11.34 -9.12 -12.57
C ASN A 126 12.37 -9.94 -11.78
N ASP A 127 12.39 -11.25 -12.02
CA ASP A 127 13.30 -12.20 -11.35
C ASP A 127 14.76 -12.11 -11.85
N GLN A 128 15.04 -11.22 -12.80
CA GLN A 128 16.38 -11.03 -13.40
C GLN A 128 17.09 -9.79 -12.86
N ASP A 129 16.64 -9.25 -11.71
CA ASP A 129 17.11 -8.00 -11.11
C ASP A 129 17.00 -6.80 -12.08
N GLU A 130 15.89 -6.74 -12.82
CA GLU A 130 15.57 -5.62 -13.69
C GLU A 130 14.31 -4.91 -13.20
N GLN A 131 14.20 -3.63 -13.56
CA GLN A 131 13.07 -2.76 -13.31
C GLN A 131 12.42 -2.31 -14.62
N LEU A 132 11.12 -2.05 -14.58
CA LEU A 132 10.39 -1.44 -15.69
C LEU A 132 10.72 0.05 -15.78
N SER A 133 11.33 0.46 -16.90
CA SER A 133 11.63 1.88 -17.15
C SER A 133 10.40 2.68 -17.55
N PRO A 134 10.46 4.03 -17.48
CA PRO A 134 9.38 4.90 -17.96
C PRO A 134 9.03 4.71 -19.44
N GLU A 135 9.96 4.20 -20.24
CA GLU A 135 9.77 3.92 -21.68
C GLU A 135 9.20 2.52 -21.93
N GLY A 136 8.94 1.74 -20.87
CA GLY A 136 8.39 0.39 -20.96
C GLY A 136 9.40 -0.71 -21.26
N ASN A 137 10.69 -0.44 -21.09
CA ASN A 137 11.75 -1.43 -21.27
C ASN A 137 12.22 -1.99 -19.91
N TRP A 138 12.73 -3.21 -19.92
CA TRP A 138 13.41 -3.76 -18.77
C TRP A 138 14.85 -3.28 -18.72
N ILE A 139 15.27 -2.72 -17.60
CA ILE A 139 16.61 -2.19 -17.37
C ILE A 139 17.18 -2.74 -16.06
N SER A 140 18.49 -3.01 -16.03
CA SER A 140 19.18 -3.51 -14.83
C SER A 140 19.09 -2.53 -13.67
N ILE A 141 18.97 -3.04 -12.44
CA ILE A 141 18.90 -2.28 -11.19
C ILE A 141 20.29 -1.83 -10.74
#